data_53339fbb996b61a1e68bbbfbd84996c8
#
_entry.id   53339fbb996b61a1e68bbbfbd84996c8
#
_cell.length_a   1.000
_cell.length_b   1.000
_cell.length_c   1.000
_cell.angle_alpha   90.00
_cell.angle_beta   90.00
_cell.angle_gamma   90.00
#
_symmetry.space_group_name_H-M   'P 1'
#
loop_
_entity.id
_entity.type
_entity.pdbx_description
1 polymer ?
#
loop_
_entity_poly.entity_id
_entity_poly.type
_entity_poly.pdbx_seq_one_letter_code
_entity_poly.pdbx_strand_id
1 'polypeptide(L)'
;MNNINTLTPAIKKIDWAEQFINQHLHAFRCPYCHDAMVSAENHSVVCEKGHRFNISKKGTLHLMKQNANTDYDATLFHHRYELAQSGFFEPLLEAILPHLSADEEKCIVDIGCGEGSHLSWFSKRVKAPLCGMDIAKEGIHQASVHFGNEAVFFLGDLANLPFADESCGTLLNILTPSNYQEFMRVLVPGGTLVKVIPGNDYLTELRQQLYRSNPEKQTYSNADILERVKTECPQVTFEEVRYTVDLTEETYRHLLEMTPLYWGASAEDKAYSNAHPLSQVTVHYVVAIVKKAENK
;
A
#
# COMPACT_ATOMS: atom_id res chain seq x y z
N MET A 1 -32.36 10.08 -36.87
CA MET A 1 -31.75 10.90 -35.78
C MET A 1 -30.54 10.12 -35.26
N ASN A 2 -29.35 10.51 -35.71
CA ASN A 2 -28.12 9.84 -35.35
C ASN A 2 -27.66 10.31 -33.96
N ASN A 3 -27.80 9.46 -32.95
CA ASN A 3 -27.13 9.64 -31.68
C ASN A 3 -25.64 9.41 -31.88
N ILE A 4 -24.90 10.49 -32.09
CA ILE A 4 -23.44 10.50 -31.99
C ILE A 4 -23.14 10.45 -30.49
N ASN A 5 -22.88 9.25 -29.95
CA ASN A 5 -22.21 9.08 -28.67
C ASN A 5 -20.82 9.71 -28.80
N THR A 6 -20.67 10.95 -28.42
CA THR A 6 -19.37 11.60 -28.23
C THR A 6 -18.73 10.97 -26.99
N LEU A 7 -18.01 9.86 -27.17
CA LEU A 7 -17.08 9.34 -26.18
C LEU A 7 -16.05 10.44 -25.94
N THR A 8 -16.15 11.13 -24.81
CA THR A 8 -15.08 12.02 -24.35
C THR A 8 -13.81 11.15 -24.30
N PRO A 9 -12.72 11.50 -24.98
CA PRO A 9 -11.51 10.68 -24.97
C PRO A 9 -11.03 10.53 -23.53
N ALA A 10 -10.75 9.31 -23.10
CA ALA A 10 -10.22 9.04 -21.78
C ALA A 10 -8.94 9.86 -21.58
N ILE A 11 -8.88 10.63 -20.50
CA ILE A 11 -7.72 11.44 -20.14
C ILE A 11 -6.48 10.53 -20.01
N LYS A 12 -5.34 10.94 -20.57
CA LYS A 12 -4.10 10.18 -20.44
C LYS A 12 -3.64 10.18 -18.98
N LYS A 13 -3.05 9.08 -18.54
CA LYS A 13 -2.57 8.93 -17.14
C LYS A 13 -1.59 10.01 -16.73
N ILE A 14 -0.71 10.45 -17.63
CA ILE A 14 0.23 11.54 -17.38
C ILE A 14 -0.49 12.87 -17.13
N ASP A 15 -1.51 13.18 -17.94
CA ASP A 15 -2.28 14.42 -17.83
C ASP A 15 -3.17 14.39 -16.57
N TRP A 16 -3.73 13.22 -16.24
CA TRP A 16 -4.52 13.01 -15.02
C TRP A 16 -3.66 13.18 -13.77
N ALA A 17 -2.48 12.57 -13.74
CA ALA A 17 -1.54 12.69 -12.62
C ALA A 17 -1.06 14.13 -12.43
N GLU A 18 -0.76 14.86 -13.52
CA GLU A 18 -0.40 16.27 -13.47
C GLU A 18 -1.52 17.12 -12.86
N GLN A 19 -2.77 16.93 -13.31
CA GLN A 19 -3.94 17.63 -12.76
C GLN A 19 -4.14 17.32 -11.28
N PHE A 20 -4.09 16.05 -10.89
CA PHE A 20 -4.19 15.61 -9.51
C PHE A 20 -3.12 16.27 -8.63
N ILE A 21 -1.86 16.20 -9.02
CA ILE A 21 -0.75 16.76 -8.24
C ILE A 21 -0.89 18.27 -8.14
N ASN A 22 -1.27 18.95 -9.22
CA ASN A 22 -1.46 20.41 -9.23
C ASN A 22 -2.60 20.85 -8.30
N GLN A 23 -3.69 20.08 -8.22
CA GLN A 23 -4.79 20.34 -7.29
C GLN A 23 -4.39 20.16 -5.82
N HIS A 24 -3.50 19.21 -5.55
CA HIS A 24 -3.04 18.85 -4.19
C HIS A 24 -1.57 19.22 -3.94
N LEU A 25 -1.03 20.20 -4.66
CA LEU A 25 0.40 20.54 -4.64
C LEU A 25 0.91 20.85 -3.23
N HIS A 26 0.07 21.46 -2.40
CA HIS A 26 0.37 21.77 -1.00
C HIS A 26 0.62 20.54 -0.11
N ALA A 27 0.16 19.37 -0.55
CA ALA A 27 0.38 18.11 0.20
C ALA A 27 1.79 17.54 -0.01
N PHE A 28 2.55 18.05 -0.99
CA PHE A 28 3.84 17.47 -1.35
C PHE A 28 5.00 18.36 -0.96
N ARG A 29 6.14 17.73 -0.59
CA ARG A 29 7.43 18.39 -0.40
C ARG A 29 8.51 17.71 -1.23
N CYS A 30 9.56 18.47 -1.52
CA CYS A 30 10.72 17.98 -2.25
C CYS A 30 11.51 16.95 -1.41
N PRO A 31 11.75 15.72 -1.92
CA PRO A 31 12.54 14.72 -1.17
C PRO A 31 14.03 15.09 -1.04
N TYR A 32 14.53 16.08 -1.82
CA TYR A 32 15.93 16.51 -1.78
C TYR A 32 16.18 17.65 -0.78
N CYS A 33 15.39 18.71 -0.84
CA CYS A 33 15.60 19.91 -0.01
C CYS A 33 14.53 20.12 1.06
N HIS A 34 13.46 19.36 1.02
CA HIS A 34 12.28 19.40 1.92
C HIS A 34 11.43 20.67 1.81
N ASP A 35 11.72 21.55 0.83
CA ASP A 35 10.88 22.72 0.56
C ASP A 35 9.61 22.34 -0.20
N ALA A 36 8.65 23.24 -0.26
CA ALA A 36 7.36 23.04 -0.92
C ALA A 36 7.52 22.76 -2.43
N MET A 37 6.61 21.98 -2.99
CA MET A 37 6.41 21.93 -4.44
C MET A 37 5.60 23.15 -4.85
N VAL A 38 6.00 23.83 -5.95
CA VAL A 38 5.42 25.11 -6.37
C VAL A 38 4.72 25.07 -7.72
N SER A 39 4.99 24.03 -8.53
CA SER A 39 4.25 23.82 -9.78
C SER A 39 4.21 22.36 -10.18
N ALA A 40 3.12 21.98 -10.86
CA ALA A 40 2.97 20.72 -11.57
C ALA A 40 2.46 21.03 -12.98
N GLU A 41 3.38 21.30 -13.90
CA GLU A 41 3.10 21.75 -15.27
C GLU A 41 4.07 21.10 -16.27
N ASN A 42 3.61 20.96 -17.51
CA ASN A 42 4.40 20.38 -18.60
C ASN A 42 4.98 18.99 -18.21
N HIS A 43 4.16 18.18 -17.56
CA HIS A 43 4.51 16.85 -17.06
C HIS A 43 5.73 16.84 -16.12
N SER A 44 5.88 17.89 -15.32
CA SER A 44 6.96 18.03 -14.34
C SER A 44 6.46 18.70 -13.07
N VAL A 45 6.93 18.21 -11.93
CA VAL A 45 6.73 18.81 -10.61
C VAL A 45 8.02 19.50 -10.18
N VAL A 46 7.92 20.74 -9.72
CA VAL A 46 9.10 21.57 -9.37
C VAL A 46 8.95 22.13 -7.96
N CYS A 47 10.04 22.11 -7.17
CA CYS A 47 10.07 22.74 -5.85
C CYS A 47 10.64 24.17 -5.89
N GLU A 48 10.51 24.90 -4.78
CA GLU A 48 11.02 26.28 -4.62
C GLU A 48 12.51 26.43 -4.99
N LYS A 49 13.34 25.42 -4.70
CA LYS A 49 14.78 25.42 -5.07
C LYS A 49 15.07 24.91 -6.48
N GLY A 50 14.02 24.65 -7.28
CA GLY A 50 14.17 24.26 -8.68
C GLY A 50 14.49 22.78 -8.93
N HIS A 51 14.42 21.90 -7.91
CA HIS A 51 14.48 20.46 -8.17
C HIS A 51 13.25 20.05 -8.97
N ARG A 52 13.49 19.27 -10.05
CA ARG A 52 12.47 18.89 -11.02
C ARG A 52 12.28 17.38 -11.05
N PHE A 53 11.03 16.95 -11.03
CA PHE A 53 10.61 15.55 -11.08
C PHE A 53 9.65 15.35 -12.25
N ASN A 54 10.05 14.55 -13.23
CA ASN A 54 9.22 14.31 -14.41
C ASN A 54 8.14 13.26 -14.11
N ILE A 55 6.92 13.55 -14.56
CA ILE A 55 5.82 12.58 -14.56
C ILE A 55 6.02 11.64 -15.74
N SER A 56 6.00 10.34 -15.50
CA SER A 56 6.14 9.34 -16.56
C SER A 56 4.87 9.28 -17.44
N LYS A 57 4.98 8.68 -18.63
CA LYS A 57 3.79 8.44 -19.51
C LYS A 57 2.67 7.64 -18.82
N LYS A 58 2.99 6.91 -17.75
CA LYS A 58 2.04 6.13 -16.94
C LYS A 58 1.52 6.88 -15.71
N GLY A 59 1.84 8.17 -15.56
CA GLY A 59 1.39 9.01 -14.45
C GLY A 59 2.14 8.80 -13.14
N THR A 60 3.33 8.18 -13.15
CA THR A 60 4.13 7.96 -11.94
C THR A 60 5.24 8.98 -11.79
N LEU A 61 5.65 9.25 -10.53
CA LEU A 61 6.83 10.05 -10.20
C LEU A 61 7.87 9.21 -9.48
N HIS A 62 9.13 9.59 -9.67
CA HIS A 62 10.27 9.05 -8.93
C HIS A 62 10.73 10.10 -7.91
N LEU A 63 10.40 9.89 -6.64
CA LEU A 63 10.66 10.80 -5.53
C LEU A 63 11.65 10.22 -4.51
N MET A 64 12.62 9.42 -5.00
CA MET A 64 13.69 8.84 -4.19
C MET A 64 15.02 9.52 -4.51
N LYS A 65 15.90 9.65 -3.49
CA LYS A 65 17.29 10.14 -3.69
C LYS A 65 18.18 9.09 -4.35
N GLN A 66 17.93 7.81 -4.08
CA GLN A 66 18.69 6.68 -4.61
C GLN A 66 17.73 5.55 -4.97
N ASN A 67 18.05 4.79 -6.00
CA ASN A 67 17.29 3.58 -6.31
C ASN A 67 17.56 2.52 -5.24
N ALA A 68 16.50 1.85 -4.79
CA ALA A 68 16.62 0.68 -3.94
C ALA A 68 16.64 -0.59 -4.79
N ASN A 69 17.50 -1.52 -4.41
CA ASN A 69 17.38 -2.90 -4.89
C ASN A 69 16.38 -3.62 -3.97
N THR A 70 15.38 -4.23 -4.57
CA THR A 70 14.39 -5.04 -3.84
C THR A 70 14.31 -6.41 -4.49
N ASP A 71 14.02 -7.43 -3.68
CA ASP A 71 13.76 -8.78 -4.15
C ASP A 71 12.33 -8.96 -4.70
N TYR A 72 11.54 -7.87 -4.70
CA TYR A 72 10.16 -7.84 -5.19
C TYR A 72 10.14 -7.63 -6.69
N ASP A 73 9.88 -8.71 -7.44
CA ASP A 73 9.84 -8.70 -8.89
C ASP A 73 8.41 -8.52 -9.47
N ALA A 74 8.33 -8.44 -10.79
CA ALA A 74 7.06 -8.29 -11.50
C ALA A 74 6.15 -9.51 -11.30
N THR A 75 6.71 -10.71 -11.13
CA THR A 75 5.97 -11.96 -10.96
C THR A 75 5.24 -11.96 -9.62
N LEU A 76 5.91 -11.56 -8.55
CA LEU A 76 5.29 -11.44 -7.24
C LEU A 76 4.09 -10.48 -7.26
N PHE A 77 4.27 -9.28 -7.83
CA PHE A 77 3.19 -8.29 -7.90
C PHE A 77 2.03 -8.72 -8.81
N HIS A 78 2.31 -9.47 -9.87
CA HIS A 78 1.25 -10.08 -10.68
C HIS A 78 0.41 -11.07 -9.84
N HIS A 79 1.04 -11.98 -9.11
CA HIS A 79 0.32 -12.92 -8.27
C HIS A 79 -0.45 -12.24 -7.14
N ARG A 80 0.11 -11.17 -6.55
CA ARG A 80 -0.58 -10.34 -5.56
C ARG A 80 -1.82 -9.66 -6.15
N TYR A 81 -1.70 -9.10 -7.36
CA TYR A 81 -2.82 -8.51 -8.09
C TYR A 81 -3.94 -9.53 -8.33
N GLU A 82 -3.63 -10.70 -8.88
CA GLU A 82 -4.62 -11.75 -9.16
C GLU A 82 -5.31 -12.22 -7.86
N LEU A 83 -4.55 -12.39 -6.78
CA LEU A 83 -5.11 -12.74 -5.49
C LEU A 83 -6.02 -11.62 -4.94
N ALA A 84 -5.66 -10.37 -5.11
CA ALA A 84 -6.50 -9.24 -4.71
C ALA A 84 -7.82 -9.19 -5.52
N GLN A 85 -7.77 -9.49 -6.83
CA GLN A 85 -8.98 -9.56 -7.67
C GLN A 85 -9.92 -10.69 -7.26
N SER A 86 -9.43 -11.76 -6.62
CA SER A 86 -10.29 -12.84 -6.08
C SER A 86 -11.09 -12.46 -4.83
N GLY A 87 -10.90 -11.26 -4.29
CA GLY A 87 -11.54 -10.81 -3.05
C GLY A 87 -10.83 -11.23 -1.77
N PHE A 88 -9.65 -11.84 -1.88
CA PHE A 88 -8.89 -12.36 -0.73
C PHE A 88 -8.72 -11.34 0.41
N PHE A 89 -8.53 -10.07 0.08
CA PHE A 89 -8.31 -9.00 1.07
C PHE A 89 -9.57 -8.21 1.44
N GLU A 90 -10.73 -8.48 0.83
CA GLU A 90 -11.93 -7.67 1.04
C GLU A 90 -12.34 -7.51 2.50
N PRO A 91 -12.39 -8.56 3.35
CA PRO A 91 -12.79 -8.40 4.75
C PRO A 91 -11.83 -7.50 5.55
N LEU A 92 -10.53 -7.50 5.21
CA LEU A 92 -9.57 -6.55 5.80
C LEU A 92 -9.88 -5.11 5.37
N LEU A 93 -10.11 -4.89 4.07
CA LEU A 93 -10.36 -3.56 3.53
C LEU A 93 -11.68 -2.98 4.04
N GLU A 94 -12.71 -3.83 4.22
CA GLU A 94 -13.97 -3.45 4.87
C GLU A 94 -13.75 -3.02 6.32
N ALA A 95 -12.90 -3.72 7.08
CA ALA A 95 -12.55 -3.33 8.46
C ALA A 95 -11.75 -2.02 8.52
N ILE A 96 -10.94 -1.72 7.52
CA ILE A 96 -10.16 -0.48 7.43
C ILE A 96 -11.04 0.72 7.04
N LEU A 97 -12.02 0.53 6.18
CA LEU A 97 -12.82 1.62 5.57
C LEU A 97 -13.39 2.64 6.58
N PRO A 98 -13.96 2.25 7.75
CA PRO A 98 -14.49 3.20 8.73
C PRO A 98 -13.44 4.14 9.35
N HIS A 99 -12.16 3.82 9.24
CA HIS A 99 -11.06 4.59 9.83
C HIS A 99 -10.44 5.58 8.85
N LEU A 100 -10.87 5.58 7.58
CA LEU A 100 -10.38 6.50 6.57
C LEU A 100 -10.95 7.91 6.77
N SER A 101 -10.16 8.92 6.44
CA SER A 101 -10.62 10.30 6.46
C SER A 101 -11.76 10.52 5.48
N ALA A 102 -12.81 11.22 5.94
CA ALA A 102 -13.89 11.69 5.09
C ALA A 102 -13.58 13.07 4.46
N ASP A 103 -12.45 13.69 4.80
CA ASP A 103 -12.04 14.98 4.28
C ASP A 103 -11.58 14.83 2.81
N GLU A 104 -12.34 15.43 1.90
CA GLU A 104 -12.09 15.36 0.46
C GLU A 104 -10.87 16.21 0.02
N GLU A 105 -10.30 17.03 0.91
CA GLU A 105 -9.10 17.83 0.63
C GLU A 105 -7.81 17.20 1.16
N LYS A 106 -7.90 16.17 2.01
CA LYS A 106 -6.75 15.51 2.63
C LYS A 106 -6.47 14.15 2.02
N CYS A 107 -5.23 13.95 1.56
CA CYS A 107 -4.83 12.69 0.95
C CYS A 107 -4.93 11.51 1.93
N ILE A 108 -5.41 10.39 1.42
CA ILE A 108 -5.19 9.06 1.96
C ILE A 108 -3.98 8.48 1.24
N VAL A 109 -2.97 8.10 2.00
CA VAL A 109 -1.69 7.60 1.44
C VAL A 109 -1.45 6.17 1.86
N ASP A 110 -1.30 5.26 0.91
CA ASP A 110 -0.86 3.87 1.16
C ASP A 110 0.66 3.78 1.01
N ILE A 111 1.34 3.52 2.15
CA ILE A 111 2.80 3.45 2.24
C ILE A 111 3.24 1.98 2.18
N GLY A 112 3.90 1.62 1.08
CA GLY A 112 4.15 0.24 0.69
C GLY A 112 2.96 -0.34 -0.07
N CYS A 113 2.41 0.42 -1.03
CA CYS A 113 1.18 0.11 -1.73
C CYS A 113 1.30 -1.08 -2.70
N GLY A 114 2.51 -1.51 -3.04
CA GLY A 114 2.74 -2.57 -4.00
C GLY A 114 2.10 -2.25 -5.37
N GLU A 115 1.28 -3.16 -5.86
CA GLU A 115 0.57 -3.07 -7.15
C GLU A 115 -0.73 -2.25 -7.10
N GLY A 116 -1.08 -1.65 -5.94
CA GLY A 116 -2.14 -0.65 -5.82
C GLY A 116 -3.58 -1.17 -5.67
N SER A 117 -3.81 -2.49 -5.61
CA SER A 117 -5.18 -3.07 -5.54
C SER A 117 -5.97 -2.57 -4.33
N HIS A 118 -5.34 -2.37 -3.18
CA HIS A 118 -6.02 -1.84 -1.99
C HIS A 118 -6.57 -0.43 -2.24
N LEU A 119 -5.75 0.46 -2.82
CA LEU A 119 -6.19 1.81 -3.17
C LEU A 119 -7.31 1.80 -4.20
N SER A 120 -7.25 0.92 -5.21
CA SER A 120 -8.32 0.76 -6.18
C SER A 120 -9.63 0.30 -5.54
N TRP A 121 -9.56 -0.56 -4.53
CA TRP A 121 -10.75 -0.97 -3.79
C TRP A 121 -11.36 0.22 -3.03
N PHE A 122 -10.53 1.08 -2.39
CA PHE A 122 -10.97 2.28 -1.70
C PHE A 122 -11.46 3.37 -2.65
N SER A 123 -10.91 3.52 -3.86
CA SER A 123 -11.29 4.56 -4.82
C SER A 123 -12.77 4.56 -5.17
N LYS A 124 -13.42 3.39 -5.08
CA LYS A 124 -14.84 3.20 -5.34
C LYS A 124 -15.74 3.52 -4.13
N ARG A 125 -15.13 3.86 -2.97
CA ARG A 125 -15.84 3.97 -1.68
C ARG A 125 -15.56 5.27 -0.92
N VAL A 126 -14.48 5.95 -1.26
CA VAL A 126 -14.10 7.24 -0.66
C VAL A 126 -13.95 8.29 -1.76
N LYS A 127 -14.07 9.57 -1.38
CA LYS A 127 -13.87 10.70 -2.29
C LYS A 127 -12.55 11.43 -2.07
N ALA A 128 -11.89 11.15 -0.93
CA ALA A 128 -10.58 11.72 -0.61
C ALA A 128 -9.54 11.37 -1.69
N PRO A 129 -8.59 12.27 -1.99
CA PRO A 129 -7.52 12.01 -2.95
C PRO A 129 -6.64 10.85 -2.48
N LEU A 130 -6.38 9.89 -3.38
CA LEU A 130 -5.63 8.68 -3.09
C LEU A 130 -4.22 8.73 -3.67
N CYS A 131 -3.23 8.42 -2.84
CA CYS A 131 -1.83 8.32 -3.21
C CYS A 131 -1.26 6.97 -2.79
N GLY A 132 -0.50 6.34 -3.67
CA GLY A 132 0.25 5.12 -3.36
C GLY A 132 1.75 5.36 -3.46
N MET A 133 2.50 4.86 -2.50
CA MET A 133 3.95 4.94 -2.52
C MET A 133 4.58 3.59 -2.22
N ASP A 134 5.58 3.22 -3.00
CA ASP A 134 6.38 2.01 -2.76
C ASP A 134 7.84 2.25 -3.16
N ILE A 135 8.73 1.47 -2.55
CA ILE A 135 10.15 1.44 -2.90
C ILE A 135 10.42 0.53 -4.11
N ALA A 136 9.52 -0.43 -4.36
CA ALA A 136 9.62 -1.39 -5.45
C ALA A 136 9.09 -0.80 -6.76
N LYS A 137 9.99 -0.61 -7.72
CA LYS A 137 9.67 -0.05 -9.04
C LYS A 137 8.62 -0.88 -9.79
N GLU A 138 8.68 -2.19 -9.68
CA GLU A 138 7.76 -3.10 -10.38
C GLU A 138 6.34 -3.02 -9.81
N GLY A 139 6.19 -2.84 -8.48
CA GLY A 139 4.90 -2.58 -7.84
C GLY A 139 4.26 -1.30 -8.36
N ILE A 140 5.00 -0.18 -8.32
CA ILE A 140 4.52 1.12 -8.83
C ILE A 140 4.20 1.07 -10.32
N HIS A 141 4.98 0.31 -11.10
CA HIS A 141 4.69 0.11 -12.51
C HIS A 141 3.33 -0.59 -12.70
N GLN A 142 3.07 -1.70 -12.03
CA GLN A 142 1.80 -2.42 -12.13
C GLN A 142 0.64 -1.58 -11.59
N ALA A 143 0.80 -0.94 -10.43
CA ALA A 143 -0.20 -0.02 -9.87
C ALA A 143 -0.64 1.04 -10.89
N SER A 144 0.31 1.68 -11.55
CA SER A 144 0.00 2.68 -12.57
C SER A 144 -0.62 2.10 -13.84
N VAL A 145 -0.25 0.88 -14.23
CA VAL A 145 -0.86 0.20 -15.39
C VAL A 145 -2.33 -0.09 -15.15
N HIS A 146 -2.67 -0.61 -13.98
CA HIS A 146 -4.03 -1.00 -13.64
C HIS A 146 -4.89 0.18 -13.17
N PHE A 147 -4.34 1.05 -12.32
CA PHE A 147 -5.11 2.01 -11.51
C PHE A 147 -4.65 3.47 -11.64
N GLY A 148 -3.84 3.83 -12.62
CA GLY A 148 -3.24 5.16 -12.77
C GLY A 148 -4.20 6.31 -13.08
N ASN A 149 -5.53 6.08 -13.09
CA ASN A 149 -6.58 7.12 -13.14
C ASN A 149 -7.47 7.09 -11.88
N GLU A 150 -7.11 6.27 -10.88
CA GLU A 150 -7.84 6.14 -9.63
C GLU A 150 -7.03 6.69 -8.45
N ALA A 151 -5.71 6.60 -8.54
CA ALA A 151 -4.76 7.11 -7.57
C ALA A 151 -3.46 7.55 -8.26
N VAL A 152 -2.69 8.44 -7.64
CA VAL A 152 -1.33 8.77 -8.09
C VAL A 152 -0.31 7.89 -7.37
N PHE A 153 0.63 7.33 -8.12
CA PHE A 153 1.63 6.41 -7.60
C PHE A 153 3.05 6.97 -7.69
N PHE A 154 3.80 6.83 -6.59
CA PHE A 154 5.15 7.36 -6.46
C PHE A 154 6.14 6.26 -6.11
N LEU A 155 7.29 6.26 -6.76
CA LEU A 155 8.45 5.56 -6.24
C LEU A 155 9.06 6.41 -5.14
N GLY A 156 9.05 5.93 -3.90
CA GLY A 156 9.43 6.71 -2.71
C GLY A 156 9.97 5.85 -1.58
N ASP A 157 10.64 6.50 -0.63
CA ASP A 157 11.23 5.88 0.56
C ASP A 157 10.45 6.29 1.81
N LEU A 158 9.99 5.30 2.58
CA LEU A 158 9.28 5.56 3.85
C LEU A 158 10.15 6.26 4.92
N ALA A 159 11.46 6.27 4.74
CA ALA A 159 12.38 7.04 5.59
C ALA A 159 12.41 8.54 5.25
N ASN A 160 11.82 8.95 4.13
CA ASN A 160 11.77 10.34 3.68
C ASN A 160 10.52 10.54 2.81
N LEU A 161 9.35 10.59 3.46
CA LEU A 161 8.08 10.74 2.77
C LEU A 161 8.00 12.07 2.01
N PRO A 162 7.63 12.06 0.72
CA PRO A 162 7.56 13.26 -0.11
C PRO A 162 6.26 14.07 0.12
N PHE A 163 5.75 14.04 1.34
CA PHE A 163 4.57 14.77 1.78
C PHE A 163 4.96 15.87 2.76
N ALA A 164 4.31 17.01 2.66
CA ALA A 164 4.51 18.13 3.57
C ALA A 164 4.08 17.75 5.00
N ASP A 165 4.55 18.52 5.99
CA ASP A 165 4.14 18.37 7.36
C ASP A 165 2.63 18.60 7.47
N GLU A 166 1.94 17.80 8.25
CA GLU A 166 0.49 17.93 8.52
C GLU A 166 -0.39 18.08 7.26
N SER A 167 -0.12 17.26 6.23
CA SER A 167 -0.81 17.34 4.94
C SER A 167 -1.71 16.14 4.62
N CYS A 168 -1.55 15.01 5.32
CA CYS A 168 -2.28 13.78 5.04
C CYS A 168 -3.36 13.52 6.10
N GLY A 169 -4.57 13.15 5.65
CA GLY A 169 -5.70 12.80 6.53
C GLY A 169 -5.60 11.38 7.07
N THR A 170 -5.16 10.45 6.23
CA THR A 170 -4.96 9.04 6.62
C THR A 170 -3.69 8.48 5.99
N LEU A 171 -2.96 7.71 6.77
CA LEU A 171 -1.89 6.84 6.29
C LEU A 171 -2.31 5.38 6.44
N LEU A 172 -2.15 4.61 5.38
CA LEU A 172 -2.23 3.16 5.39
C LEU A 172 -0.81 2.59 5.40
N ASN A 173 -0.56 1.59 6.23
CA ASN A 173 0.70 0.87 6.32
C ASN A 173 0.38 -0.63 6.47
N ILE A 174 0.11 -1.29 5.34
CA ILE A 174 -0.44 -2.64 5.29
C ILE A 174 0.69 -3.65 5.07
N LEU A 175 1.02 -4.44 6.10
CA LEU A 175 2.04 -5.50 6.05
C LEU A 175 3.43 -5.03 5.58
N THR A 176 3.79 -3.78 5.88
CA THR A 176 5.03 -3.14 5.45
C THR A 176 5.77 -2.52 6.64
N PRO A 177 7.09 -2.27 6.56
CA PRO A 177 7.84 -1.58 7.61
C PRO A 177 7.27 -0.22 7.97
N SER A 178 7.63 0.32 9.14
CA SER A 178 7.11 1.59 9.65
C SER A 178 8.23 2.55 10.02
N ASN A 179 7.97 3.84 9.76
CA ASN A 179 8.72 4.97 10.30
C ASN A 179 7.74 5.92 10.99
N TYR A 180 7.52 5.72 12.29
CA TYR A 180 6.51 6.47 13.05
C TYR A 180 6.81 7.96 13.11
N GLN A 181 8.08 8.37 13.10
CA GLN A 181 8.47 9.79 13.08
C GLN A 181 7.95 10.46 11.79
N GLU A 182 8.20 9.87 10.63
CA GLU A 182 7.70 10.38 9.35
C GLU A 182 6.18 10.30 9.27
N PHE A 183 5.57 9.22 9.78
CA PHE A 183 4.11 9.08 9.79
C PHE A 183 3.45 10.19 10.61
N MET A 184 3.93 10.45 11.82
CA MET A 184 3.39 11.52 12.66
C MET A 184 3.70 12.91 12.11
N ARG A 185 4.79 13.09 11.38
CA ARG A 185 5.09 14.36 10.73
C ARG A 185 4.06 14.72 9.66
N VAL A 186 3.73 13.78 8.77
CA VAL A 186 2.86 14.06 7.61
C VAL A 186 1.37 14.04 7.93
N LEU A 187 0.93 13.35 8.99
CA LEU A 187 -0.47 13.35 9.41
C LEU A 187 -0.89 14.73 9.93
N VAL A 188 -2.08 15.18 9.53
CA VAL A 188 -2.73 16.35 10.14
C VAL A 188 -3.08 16.06 11.61
N PRO A 189 -3.24 17.08 12.48
CA PRO A 189 -3.88 16.90 13.77
C PRO A 189 -5.25 16.21 13.62
N GLY A 190 -5.53 15.20 14.45
CA GLY A 190 -6.72 14.35 14.28
C GLY A 190 -6.66 13.31 13.16
N GLY A 191 -5.64 13.35 12.31
CA GLY A 191 -5.41 12.37 11.25
C GLY A 191 -5.13 10.96 11.77
N THR A 192 -5.32 9.96 10.93
CA THR A 192 -5.29 8.55 11.33
C THR A 192 -4.18 7.78 10.63
N LEU A 193 -3.37 7.04 11.39
CA LEU A 193 -2.54 5.95 10.88
C LEU A 193 -3.29 4.64 11.08
N VAL A 194 -3.49 3.89 10.00
CA VAL A 194 -4.00 2.51 10.03
C VAL A 194 -2.86 1.57 9.66
N LYS A 195 -2.33 0.86 10.65
CA LYS A 195 -1.28 -0.13 10.43
C LYS A 195 -1.83 -1.54 10.55
N VAL A 196 -1.61 -2.36 9.53
CA VAL A 196 -1.98 -3.78 9.52
C VAL A 196 -0.76 -4.64 9.82
N ILE A 197 -0.92 -5.53 10.79
CA ILE A 197 0.10 -6.46 11.28
C ILE A 197 -0.45 -7.88 11.11
N PRO A 198 0.35 -8.88 10.66
CA PRO A 198 -0.10 -10.25 10.68
C PRO A 198 -0.46 -10.67 12.11
N GLY A 199 -1.61 -11.32 12.30
CA GLY A 199 -1.98 -11.97 13.55
C GLY A 199 -1.21 -13.28 13.74
N ASN A 200 -1.28 -13.84 14.95
CA ASN A 200 -0.53 -15.08 15.25
C ASN A 200 -0.95 -16.26 14.37
N ASP A 201 -2.21 -16.28 13.93
CA ASP A 201 -2.76 -17.35 13.07
C ASP A 201 -2.70 -17.02 11.57
N TYR A 202 -1.97 -15.95 11.18
CA TYR A 202 -1.90 -15.55 9.77
C TYR A 202 -1.26 -16.64 8.92
N LEU A 203 -2.06 -17.21 7.98
CA LEU A 203 -1.68 -18.29 7.05
C LEU A 203 -1.12 -19.52 7.78
N THR A 204 -1.71 -19.92 8.91
CA THR A 204 -1.21 -21.02 9.74
C THR A 204 -1.09 -22.32 8.95
N GLU A 205 -2.11 -22.68 8.16
CA GLU A 205 -2.14 -23.93 7.37
C GLU A 205 -1.01 -23.92 6.33
N LEU A 206 -0.83 -22.79 5.66
CA LEU A 206 0.24 -22.61 4.68
C LEU A 206 1.63 -22.63 5.34
N ARG A 207 1.78 -21.99 6.50
CA ARG A 207 3.01 -21.99 7.28
C ARG A 207 3.40 -23.39 7.73
N GLN A 208 2.44 -24.17 8.23
CA GLN A 208 2.65 -25.57 8.62
C GLN A 208 3.10 -26.43 7.43
N GLN A 209 2.53 -26.18 6.26
CA GLN A 209 2.86 -26.90 5.04
C GLN A 209 4.24 -26.51 4.48
N LEU A 210 4.60 -25.22 4.48
CA LEU A 210 5.87 -24.72 3.96
C LEU A 210 7.07 -24.94 4.90
N TYR A 211 6.81 -25.27 6.17
CA TYR A 211 7.86 -25.47 7.17
C TYR A 211 7.72 -26.82 7.90
N ARG A 212 7.28 -27.87 7.18
CA ARG A 212 7.16 -29.25 7.73
C ARG A 212 8.47 -29.77 8.29
N SER A 213 9.57 -29.45 7.61
CA SER A 213 10.93 -29.82 8.02
C SER A 213 11.51 -28.93 9.14
N ASN A 214 10.84 -27.82 9.51
CA ASN A 214 11.31 -26.88 10.51
C ASN A 214 10.17 -26.43 11.46
N PRO A 215 9.86 -27.21 12.53
CA PRO A 215 8.75 -26.93 13.44
C PRO A 215 8.82 -25.53 14.12
N GLU A 216 10.01 -24.98 14.35
CA GLU A 216 10.17 -23.65 14.96
C GLU A 216 9.60 -22.55 14.09
N LYS A 217 9.60 -22.71 12.77
CA LYS A 217 9.04 -21.75 11.81
C LYS A 217 7.55 -21.94 11.55
N GLN A 218 6.92 -22.99 12.09
CA GLN A 218 5.48 -23.25 11.92
C GLN A 218 4.61 -22.29 12.73
N THR A 219 5.16 -21.70 13.78
CA THR A 219 4.47 -20.70 14.62
C THR A 219 4.98 -19.30 14.30
N TYR A 220 4.14 -18.32 14.55
CA TYR A 220 4.46 -16.91 14.39
C TYR A 220 3.95 -16.14 15.61
N SER A 221 4.73 -15.16 16.06
CA SER A 221 4.31 -14.22 17.10
C SER A 221 4.50 -12.78 16.59
N ASN A 222 3.48 -11.96 16.79
CA ASN A 222 3.53 -10.53 16.49
C ASN A 222 3.79 -9.66 17.74
N ALA A 223 4.11 -10.28 18.88
CA ALA A 223 4.22 -9.59 20.19
C ALA A 223 5.19 -8.41 20.15
N ASP A 224 6.38 -8.58 19.56
CA ASP A 224 7.40 -7.53 19.48
C ASP A 224 6.93 -6.35 18.62
N ILE A 225 6.18 -6.64 17.55
CA ILE A 225 5.63 -5.60 16.67
C ILE A 225 4.55 -4.81 17.42
N LEU A 226 3.65 -5.50 18.11
CA LEU A 226 2.58 -4.86 18.90
C LEU A 226 3.16 -4.00 20.04
N GLU A 227 4.18 -4.50 20.74
CA GLU A 227 4.86 -3.75 21.79
C GLU A 227 5.55 -2.49 21.22
N ARG A 228 6.19 -2.60 20.07
CA ARG A 228 6.77 -1.45 19.39
C ARG A 228 5.71 -0.42 19.01
N VAL A 229 4.56 -0.85 18.46
CA VAL A 229 3.47 0.09 18.14
C VAL A 229 2.97 0.81 19.38
N LYS A 230 2.78 0.11 20.50
CA LYS A 230 2.36 0.72 21.79
C LYS A 230 3.37 1.73 22.31
N THR A 231 4.66 1.42 22.19
CA THR A 231 5.74 2.31 22.62
C THR A 231 5.80 3.58 21.79
N GLU A 232 5.73 3.45 20.47
CA GLU A 232 5.79 4.59 19.53
C GLU A 232 4.49 5.41 19.51
N CYS A 233 3.35 4.75 19.75
CA CYS A 233 2.02 5.33 19.67
C CYS A 233 1.15 4.91 20.89
N PRO A 234 1.32 5.53 22.07
CA PRO A 234 0.66 5.07 23.31
C PRO A 234 -0.88 5.09 23.28
N GLN A 235 -1.48 5.85 22.36
CA GLN A 235 -2.95 5.95 22.23
C GLN A 235 -3.51 5.01 21.14
N VAL A 236 -2.72 4.00 20.74
CA VAL A 236 -3.16 3.03 19.73
C VAL A 236 -4.33 2.18 20.25
N THR A 237 -5.30 1.94 19.38
CA THR A 237 -6.32 0.90 19.56
C THR A 237 -6.08 -0.24 18.57
N PHE A 238 -6.45 -1.47 18.95
CA PHE A 238 -6.27 -2.64 18.12
C PHE A 238 -7.60 -3.30 17.86
N GLU A 239 -7.80 -3.70 16.61
CA GLU A 239 -8.94 -4.50 16.16
C GLU A 239 -8.42 -5.78 15.50
N GLU A 240 -9.03 -6.93 15.83
CA GLU A 240 -8.69 -8.19 15.19
C GLU A 240 -9.62 -8.45 14.01
N VAL A 241 -9.02 -8.79 12.86
CA VAL A 241 -9.73 -9.20 11.64
C VAL A 241 -9.33 -10.62 11.32
N ARG A 242 -10.25 -11.56 11.55
CA ARG A 242 -9.98 -12.99 11.34
C ARG A 242 -11.09 -13.61 10.50
N TYR A 243 -10.69 -14.26 9.42
CA TYR A 243 -11.60 -14.96 8.50
C TYR A 243 -10.90 -16.14 7.83
N THR A 244 -11.66 -16.97 7.17
CA THR A 244 -11.15 -18.05 6.33
C THR A 244 -11.47 -17.75 4.88
N VAL A 245 -10.57 -18.16 3.98
CA VAL A 245 -10.76 -18.03 2.53
C VAL A 245 -10.70 -19.40 1.90
N ASP A 246 -11.74 -19.73 1.14
CA ASP A 246 -11.75 -20.92 0.29
C ASP A 246 -10.84 -20.67 -0.91
N LEU A 247 -10.00 -21.64 -1.21
CA LEU A 247 -9.00 -21.54 -2.28
C LEU A 247 -9.33 -22.51 -3.42
N THR A 248 -9.26 -22.02 -4.63
CA THR A 248 -9.11 -22.85 -5.83
C THR A 248 -7.62 -23.18 -6.03
N GLU A 249 -7.30 -24.11 -6.91
CA GLU A 249 -5.88 -24.38 -7.27
C GLU A 249 -5.18 -23.13 -7.79
N GLU A 250 -5.89 -22.27 -8.53
CA GLU A 250 -5.36 -21.02 -9.08
C GLU A 250 -5.07 -20.00 -7.99
N THR A 251 -6.04 -19.70 -7.11
CA THR A 251 -5.85 -18.75 -6.01
C THR A 251 -4.83 -19.25 -4.99
N TYR A 252 -4.75 -20.58 -4.76
CA TYR A 252 -3.68 -21.17 -3.96
C TYR A 252 -2.29 -20.91 -4.55
N ARG A 253 -2.12 -21.10 -5.87
CA ARG A 253 -0.86 -20.80 -6.55
C ARG A 253 -0.49 -19.31 -6.41
N HIS A 254 -1.45 -18.40 -6.60
CA HIS A 254 -1.21 -16.97 -6.40
C HIS A 254 -0.80 -16.64 -4.96
N LEU A 255 -1.44 -17.27 -3.98
CA LEU A 255 -1.08 -17.12 -2.57
C LEU A 255 0.35 -17.59 -2.28
N LEU A 256 0.77 -18.74 -2.83
CA LEU A 256 2.13 -19.26 -2.69
C LEU A 256 3.16 -18.26 -3.25
N GLU A 257 3.00 -17.87 -4.50
CA GLU A 257 4.00 -17.08 -5.24
C GLU A 257 4.12 -15.64 -4.69
N MET A 258 3.05 -15.09 -4.09
CA MET A 258 3.08 -13.73 -3.54
C MET A 258 3.59 -13.65 -2.10
N THR A 259 3.68 -14.78 -1.36
CA THR A 259 4.02 -14.72 0.06
C THR A 259 5.51 -14.90 0.33
N PRO A 260 6.11 -14.05 1.20
CA PRO A 260 7.49 -14.25 1.65
C PRO A 260 7.73 -15.60 2.37
N LEU A 261 6.67 -16.26 2.86
CA LEU A 261 6.77 -17.59 3.48
C LEU A 261 7.33 -18.62 2.50
N TYR A 262 6.91 -18.55 1.24
CA TYR A 262 7.37 -19.46 0.20
C TYR A 262 8.86 -19.30 -0.09
N TRP A 263 9.41 -18.08 -0.04
CA TRP A 263 10.83 -17.86 -0.31
C TRP A 263 11.74 -18.52 0.74
N GLY A 264 11.32 -18.48 2.00
CA GLY A 264 12.07 -19.05 3.12
C GLY A 264 11.92 -20.55 3.32
N ALA A 265 11.09 -21.22 2.50
CA ALA A 265 10.85 -22.65 2.59
C ALA A 265 11.93 -23.49 1.88
N SER A 266 12.16 -24.72 2.33
CA SER A 266 13.06 -25.68 1.68
C SER A 266 12.53 -26.11 0.30
N ALA A 267 13.41 -26.59 -0.58
CA ALA A 267 12.97 -27.11 -1.88
C ALA A 267 11.99 -28.30 -1.73
N GLU A 268 12.18 -29.14 -0.71
CA GLU A 268 11.29 -30.27 -0.40
C GLU A 268 9.90 -29.78 0.04
N ASP A 269 9.84 -28.82 0.97
CA ASP A 269 8.58 -28.27 1.46
C ASP A 269 7.82 -27.51 0.36
N LYS A 270 8.54 -26.79 -0.52
CA LYS A 270 7.95 -26.17 -1.72
C LYS A 270 7.35 -27.20 -2.68
N ALA A 271 8.09 -28.27 -2.97
CA ALA A 271 7.59 -29.35 -3.82
C ALA A 271 6.35 -30.02 -3.22
N TYR A 272 6.36 -30.24 -1.91
CA TYR A 272 5.20 -30.77 -1.20
C TYR A 272 3.99 -29.85 -1.29
N SER A 273 4.15 -28.55 -1.00
CA SER A 273 3.08 -27.54 -1.09
C SER A 273 2.47 -27.46 -2.48
N ASN A 274 3.29 -27.49 -3.52
CA ASN A 274 2.81 -27.48 -4.91
C ASN A 274 2.01 -28.73 -5.27
N ALA A 275 2.36 -29.91 -4.69
CA ALA A 275 1.68 -31.18 -4.93
C ALA A 275 0.39 -31.34 -4.10
N HIS A 276 0.21 -30.55 -3.04
CA HIS A 276 -0.90 -30.67 -2.09
C HIS A 276 -1.56 -29.30 -1.83
N PRO A 277 -2.27 -28.75 -2.81
CA PRO A 277 -2.92 -27.44 -2.66
C PRO A 277 -3.92 -27.47 -1.49
N LEU A 278 -3.90 -26.39 -0.69
CA LEU A 278 -4.89 -26.17 0.36
C LEU A 278 -6.22 -25.72 -0.27
N SER A 279 -7.32 -26.23 0.24
CA SER A 279 -8.66 -25.78 -0.15
C SER A 279 -9.17 -24.59 0.65
N GLN A 280 -8.52 -24.30 1.78
CA GLN A 280 -8.89 -23.19 2.67
C GLN A 280 -7.67 -22.71 3.45
N VAL A 281 -7.64 -21.43 3.81
CA VAL A 281 -6.60 -20.84 4.64
C VAL A 281 -7.21 -19.85 5.63
N THR A 282 -6.62 -19.79 6.84
CA THR A 282 -6.92 -18.78 7.84
C THR A 282 -6.16 -17.50 7.56
N VAL A 283 -6.89 -16.39 7.46
CA VAL A 283 -6.34 -15.04 7.39
C VAL A 283 -6.61 -14.34 8.70
N HIS A 284 -5.55 -13.87 9.35
CA HIS A 284 -5.65 -13.20 10.64
C HIS A 284 -4.76 -11.97 10.65
N TYR A 285 -5.35 -10.80 10.85
CA TYR A 285 -4.68 -9.51 10.97
C TYR A 285 -5.01 -8.84 12.30
N VAL A 286 -4.08 -8.03 12.77
CA VAL A 286 -4.31 -7.04 13.82
C VAL A 286 -4.20 -5.67 13.16
N VAL A 287 -5.28 -4.91 13.21
CA VAL A 287 -5.36 -3.53 12.71
C VAL A 287 -5.09 -2.59 13.87
N ALA A 288 -3.97 -1.89 13.83
CA ALA A 288 -3.59 -0.87 14.80
C ALA A 288 -4.04 0.51 14.26
N ILE A 289 -4.92 1.18 15.00
CA ILE A 289 -5.48 2.48 14.67
C ILE A 289 -4.87 3.51 15.62
N VAL A 290 -4.17 4.49 15.07
CA VAL A 290 -3.52 5.56 15.81
C VAL A 290 -4.05 6.90 15.32
N LYS A 291 -4.63 7.68 16.21
CA LYS A 291 -5.01 9.07 15.92
C LYS A 291 -3.91 10.02 16.37
N LYS A 292 -3.45 10.90 15.47
CA LYS A 292 -2.55 11.99 15.85
C LYS A 292 -3.31 12.95 16.78
N ALA A 293 -2.68 13.37 17.88
CA ALA A 293 -3.28 14.32 18.81
C ALA A 293 -3.69 15.61 18.08
N GLU A 294 -4.81 16.19 18.50
CA GLU A 294 -5.21 17.52 18.05
C GLU A 294 -4.30 18.59 18.65
N ASN A 295 -4.03 19.64 17.91
CA ASN A 295 -3.30 20.80 18.45
C ASN A 295 -4.22 21.47 19.48
N LYS A 296 -3.71 21.63 20.71
CA LYS A 296 -4.42 22.34 21.81
C LYS A 296 -4.47 23.83 21.53
#